data_3df19ad62fd1bddd454ddd2888fea190
#
_entry.id   3df19ad62fd1bddd454ddd2888fea190
#
_cell.length_a   1.000
_cell.length_b   1.000
_cell.length_c   1.000
_cell.angle_alpha   90.00
_cell.angle_beta   90.00
_cell.angle_gamma   90.00
#
_symmetry.space_group_name_H-M   'P 1'
#
loop_
_entity.id
_entity.type
_entity.pdbx_description
1 polymer ?
#
loop_
_entity_poly.entity_id
_entity_poly.type
_entity_poly.pdbx_seq_one_letter_code
_entity_poly.pdbx_strand_id
1 'polypeptide(L)'
;YGSDYQIPNPSKFAVFEDHLLYATDIPRYGPFVSKIETLRDLQKRFQEHTGVRDYSADNGISPGICHQVAREEFIDIGDFIQATDSHTCMGGASNALTYGVGSTEYANLVHNQFAFVKVPESIRFELTGELDPGCTAKDVMLHILWNYAKNSDTLDRSMEFGGEGLSSLSMDERATLCNMATECSAKTGICEPDDATVKWIMERREGLLEDDVRSSFVLPDPDAHYHGGVHQIHLNDIRPLVAHPGNPDEEIGRAHV
;
A
#
# COMPACT_ATOMS: atom_id res chain seq x y z
N TYR A 1 26.17 7.36 -11.32
CA TYR A 1 25.94 6.46 -12.46
C TYR A 1 27.18 6.50 -13.36
N GLY A 2 27.87 5.36 -13.48
CA GLY A 2 28.75 5.18 -14.64
C GLY A 2 27.89 5.09 -15.89
N SER A 3 28.34 5.65 -17.01
CA SER A 3 27.61 5.67 -18.29
C SER A 3 27.22 4.28 -18.83
N ASP A 4 27.73 3.22 -18.25
CA ASP A 4 27.60 1.84 -18.74
C ASP A 4 26.72 0.94 -17.86
N TYR A 5 26.14 1.47 -16.77
CA TYR A 5 25.26 0.67 -15.91
C TYR A 5 23.90 0.45 -16.58
N GLN A 6 23.53 -0.81 -16.70
CA GLN A 6 22.21 -1.23 -17.21
C GLN A 6 21.45 -1.98 -16.10
N ILE A 7 20.18 -1.71 -15.96
CA ILE A 7 19.31 -2.47 -15.06
C ILE A 7 18.93 -3.78 -15.78
N PRO A 8 19.25 -4.95 -15.20
CA PRO A 8 18.70 -6.19 -15.70
C PRO A 8 17.19 -6.21 -15.51
N ASN A 9 16.42 -6.57 -16.53
CA ASN A 9 14.95 -6.63 -16.46
C ASN A 9 14.26 -5.29 -16.08
N PRO A 10 14.46 -4.20 -16.83
CA PRO A 10 13.90 -2.90 -16.52
C PRO A 10 12.36 -2.89 -16.45
N SER A 11 11.69 -3.83 -17.12
CA SER A 11 10.23 -3.99 -17.08
C SER A 11 9.67 -4.35 -15.68
N LYS A 12 10.53 -4.82 -14.76
CA LYS A 12 10.15 -5.07 -13.37
C LYS A 12 10.18 -3.82 -12.49
N PHE A 13 10.64 -2.70 -13.03
CA PHE A 13 10.75 -1.44 -12.31
C PHE A 13 9.79 -0.42 -12.91
N ALA A 14 9.14 0.34 -12.02
CA ALA A 14 8.28 1.46 -12.38
C ALA A 14 8.72 2.69 -11.61
N VAL A 15 8.72 3.85 -12.25
CA VAL A 15 9.07 5.12 -11.66
C VAL A 15 7.89 6.07 -11.79
N PHE A 16 7.46 6.59 -10.65
CA PHE A 16 6.41 7.60 -10.53
C PHE A 16 7.02 8.92 -10.06
N GLU A 17 6.46 10.02 -10.48
CA GLU A 17 6.80 11.30 -9.88
C GLU A 17 6.27 11.36 -8.44
N ASP A 18 7.10 11.90 -7.54
CA ASP A 18 6.68 12.19 -6.18
C ASP A 18 5.55 13.24 -6.18
N HIS A 19 4.56 13.06 -5.30
CA HIS A 19 3.41 13.97 -5.20
C HIS A 19 3.79 15.42 -4.87
N LEU A 20 4.95 15.68 -4.25
CA LEU A 20 5.45 17.03 -4.01
C LEU A 20 5.89 17.74 -5.30
N LEU A 21 6.20 16.99 -6.38
CA LEU A 21 6.64 17.56 -7.65
C LEU A 21 5.52 18.28 -8.41
N TYR A 22 4.26 18.02 -8.09
CA TYR A 22 3.10 18.71 -8.69
C TYR A 22 2.86 20.11 -8.14
N ALA A 23 3.61 20.52 -7.13
CA ALA A 23 3.40 21.78 -6.42
C ALA A 23 4.16 22.99 -7.00
N THR A 24 4.76 22.88 -8.20
CA THR A 24 5.55 23.94 -8.82
C THR A 24 4.78 25.23 -9.06
N ASP A 25 3.47 25.14 -9.31
CA ASP A 25 2.62 26.28 -9.61
C ASP A 25 2.01 26.94 -8.35
N ILE A 26 2.34 26.40 -7.16
CA ILE A 26 1.83 26.95 -5.91
C ILE A 26 2.84 27.97 -5.37
N PRO A 27 2.46 29.27 -5.20
CA PRO A 27 3.40 30.33 -4.78
C PRO A 27 4.18 30.03 -3.51
N ARG A 28 3.57 29.28 -2.57
CA ARG A 28 4.21 28.84 -1.32
C ARG A 28 5.48 28.01 -1.55
N TYR A 29 5.56 27.27 -2.66
CA TYR A 29 6.67 26.41 -3.00
C TYR A 29 7.70 27.06 -3.94
N GLY A 30 7.49 28.33 -4.31
CA GLY A 30 8.42 29.08 -5.16
C GLY A 30 9.91 28.92 -4.82
N PRO A 31 10.31 28.97 -3.52
CA PRO A 31 11.70 28.76 -3.11
C PRO A 31 12.27 27.37 -3.43
N PHE A 32 11.41 26.38 -3.67
CA PHE A 32 11.81 24.99 -3.91
C PHE A 32 11.72 24.57 -5.38
N VAL A 33 11.21 25.41 -6.26
CA VAL A 33 10.98 25.09 -7.69
C VAL A 33 12.25 24.59 -8.37
N SER A 34 13.39 25.25 -8.19
CA SER A 34 14.66 24.83 -8.82
C SER A 34 15.12 23.45 -8.35
N LYS A 35 14.85 23.09 -7.10
CA LYS A 35 15.15 21.77 -6.55
C LYS A 35 14.21 20.71 -7.14
N ILE A 36 12.95 21.03 -7.28
CA ILE A 36 11.93 20.15 -7.90
C ILE A 36 12.31 19.88 -9.36
N GLU A 37 12.65 20.92 -10.13
CA GLU A 37 13.09 20.80 -11.52
C GLU A 37 14.35 19.92 -11.65
N THR A 38 15.29 20.06 -10.72
CA THR A 38 16.50 19.22 -10.68
C THR A 38 16.12 17.74 -10.45
N LEU A 39 15.20 17.47 -9.54
CA LEU A 39 14.75 16.11 -9.26
C LEU A 39 14.02 15.48 -10.46
N ARG A 40 13.15 16.25 -11.13
CA ARG A 40 12.48 15.81 -12.36
C ARG A 40 13.48 15.49 -13.49
N ASP A 41 14.48 16.37 -13.70
CA ASP A 41 15.51 16.13 -14.70
C ASP A 41 16.32 14.85 -14.40
N LEU A 42 16.70 14.65 -13.12
CA LEU A 42 17.39 13.44 -12.68
C LEU A 42 16.54 12.17 -12.90
N GLN A 43 15.27 12.22 -12.55
CA GLN A 43 14.34 11.10 -12.75
C GLN A 43 14.19 10.78 -14.23
N LYS A 44 13.93 11.78 -15.07
CA LYS A 44 13.78 11.61 -16.52
C LYS A 44 15.03 10.99 -17.14
N ARG A 45 16.21 11.50 -16.83
CA ARG A 45 17.47 10.92 -17.32
C ARG A 45 17.68 9.48 -16.86
N PHE A 46 17.26 9.14 -15.63
CA PHE A 46 17.30 7.78 -15.12
C PHE A 46 16.36 6.86 -15.93
N GLN A 47 15.13 7.28 -16.18
CA GLN A 47 14.16 6.53 -16.97
C GLN A 47 14.60 6.30 -18.41
N GLU A 48 15.07 7.38 -19.07
CA GLU A 48 15.60 7.31 -20.45
C GLU A 48 16.83 6.39 -20.57
N HIS A 49 17.70 6.42 -19.59
CA HIS A 49 18.92 5.61 -19.57
C HIS A 49 18.64 4.14 -19.30
N THR A 50 17.70 3.82 -18.41
CA THR A 50 17.47 2.47 -17.91
C THR A 50 16.35 1.74 -18.60
N GLY A 51 15.41 2.45 -19.24
CA GLY A 51 14.24 1.87 -19.89
C GLY A 51 13.21 1.27 -18.94
N VAL A 52 13.19 1.70 -17.66
CA VAL A 52 12.16 1.33 -16.69
C VAL A 52 10.80 1.90 -17.10
N ARG A 53 9.71 1.31 -16.59
CA ARG A 53 8.36 1.84 -16.83
C ARG A 53 8.25 3.28 -16.33
N ASP A 54 7.80 4.18 -17.21
CA ASP A 54 7.68 5.60 -16.93
C ASP A 54 6.21 5.97 -16.66
N TYR A 55 5.94 6.39 -15.43
CA TYR A 55 4.66 6.92 -14.97
C TYR A 55 4.77 8.40 -14.58
N SER A 56 5.65 9.13 -15.23
CA SER A 56 5.74 10.60 -15.08
C SER A 56 4.51 11.28 -15.66
N ALA A 57 4.27 12.52 -15.21
CA ALA A 57 3.23 13.34 -15.82
C ALA A 57 3.54 13.64 -17.29
N ASP A 58 2.56 13.45 -18.16
CA ASP A 58 2.62 13.83 -19.56
C ASP A 58 1.75 15.07 -19.82
N ASN A 59 2.34 16.10 -20.42
CA ASN A 59 1.66 17.38 -20.70
C ASN A 59 0.95 18.00 -19.47
N GLY A 60 1.53 17.84 -18.28
CA GLY A 60 0.97 18.32 -17.02
C GLY A 60 -0.15 17.44 -16.45
N ILE A 61 -0.43 16.28 -17.05
CA ILE A 61 -1.43 15.33 -16.57
C ILE A 61 -0.69 14.17 -15.87
N SER A 62 -0.95 14.02 -14.57
CA SER A 62 -0.45 12.89 -13.79
C SER A 62 -1.24 11.62 -14.09
N PRO A 63 -0.60 10.44 -14.16
CA PRO A 63 -1.30 9.16 -14.26
C PRO A 63 -2.17 8.86 -13.03
N GLY A 64 -1.89 9.50 -11.89
CA GLY A 64 -2.60 9.31 -10.64
C GLY A 64 -1.66 9.04 -9.45
N ILE A 65 -2.25 8.63 -8.33
CA ILE A 65 -1.49 8.23 -7.14
C ILE A 65 -0.79 6.90 -7.44
N CYS A 66 0.53 6.85 -7.22
CA CYS A 66 1.38 5.71 -7.58
C CYS A 66 0.85 4.36 -7.06
N HIS A 67 0.37 4.30 -5.82
CA HIS A 67 -0.14 3.06 -5.22
C HIS A 67 -1.42 2.57 -5.89
N GLN A 68 -2.31 3.49 -6.28
CA GLN A 68 -3.54 3.14 -6.98
C GLN A 68 -3.24 2.68 -8.40
N VAL A 69 -2.42 3.42 -9.13
CA VAL A 69 -2.00 3.05 -10.49
C VAL A 69 -1.28 1.69 -10.48
N ALA A 70 -0.40 1.46 -9.50
CA ALA A 70 0.30 0.19 -9.35
C ALA A 70 -0.66 -0.99 -9.18
N ARG A 71 -1.68 -0.85 -8.32
CA ARG A 71 -2.71 -1.87 -8.11
C ARG A 71 -3.53 -2.13 -9.37
N GLU A 72 -3.86 -1.09 -10.11
CA GLU A 72 -4.67 -1.19 -11.32
C GLU A 72 -3.92 -1.83 -12.48
N GLU A 73 -2.61 -1.57 -12.61
CA GLU A 73 -1.87 -1.91 -13.83
C GLU A 73 -0.93 -3.11 -13.71
N PHE A 74 -0.35 -3.36 -12.53
CA PHE A 74 0.71 -4.38 -12.47
C PHE A 74 0.90 -5.15 -11.16
N ILE A 75 0.20 -4.83 -10.07
CA ILE A 75 0.27 -5.66 -8.85
C ILE A 75 -0.67 -6.84 -9.00
N ASP A 76 -0.10 -8.03 -9.00
CA ASP A 76 -0.83 -9.30 -9.06
C ASP A 76 -0.90 -9.98 -7.68
N ILE A 77 -1.87 -10.89 -7.53
CA ILE A 77 -1.99 -11.73 -6.34
C ILE A 77 -0.70 -12.54 -6.16
N GLY A 78 -0.16 -12.53 -4.94
CA GLY A 78 1.07 -13.24 -4.61
C GLY A 78 2.36 -12.50 -4.97
N ASP A 79 2.29 -11.31 -5.56
CA ASP A 79 3.48 -10.52 -5.85
C ASP A 79 4.22 -10.09 -4.59
N PHE A 80 5.54 -9.92 -4.75
CA PHE A 80 6.42 -9.30 -3.77
C PHE A 80 6.97 -7.98 -4.34
N ILE A 81 6.58 -6.86 -3.72
CA ILE A 81 6.94 -5.52 -4.23
C ILE A 81 7.52 -4.65 -3.13
N GLN A 82 8.64 -4.02 -3.45
CA GLN A 82 9.26 -2.98 -2.65
C GLN A 82 9.30 -1.66 -3.44
N ALA A 83 9.03 -0.56 -2.78
CA ALA A 83 9.15 0.79 -3.36
C ALA A 83 9.64 1.78 -2.30
N THR A 84 9.96 3.01 -2.70
CA THR A 84 10.54 4.02 -1.80
C THR A 84 9.50 4.84 -1.03
N ASP A 85 8.23 4.60 -1.27
CA ASP A 85 7.14 5.23 -0.51
C ASP A 85 6.66 4.33 0.63
N SER A 86 6.35 4.92 1.78
CA SER A 86 5.90 4.22 2.98
C SER A 86 4.53 3.54 2.81
N HIS A 87 3.65 4.10 1.97
CA HIS A 87 2.32 3.55 1.71
C HIS A 87 2.28 2.49 0.59
N THR A 88 3.43 1.98 0.18
CA THR A 88 3.53 0.83 -0.73
C THR A 88 2.72 -0.36 -0.23
N CYS A 89 2.53 -0.50 1.08
CA CYS A 89 1.71 -1.52 1.72
C CYS A 89 0.25 -1.56 1.20
N MET A 90 -0.25 -0.48 0.57
CA MET A 90 -1.58 -0.47 -0.07
C MET A 90 -1.79 -1.59 -1.10
N GLY A 91 -0.71 -2.09 -1.72
CA GLY A 91 -0.77 -3.22 -2.66
C GLY A 91 -1.27 -4.52 -2.02
N GLY A 92 -1.17 -4.66 -0.71
CA GLY A 92 -1.68 -5.82 0.02
C GLY A 92 -3.19 -6.02 -0.06
N ALA A 93 -3.96 -4.98 -0.46
CA ALA A 93 -5.37 -5.11 -0.76
C ALA A 93 -5.64 -6.04 -1.96
N SER A 94 -4.65 -6.23 -2.83
CA SER A 94 -4.66 -7.20 -3.94
C SER A 94 -4.00 -8.53 -3.55
N ASN A 95 -3.89 -8.84 -2.25
CA ASN A 95 -3.25 -10.06 -1.74
C ASN A 95 -1.78 -10.21 -2.18
N ALA A 96 -1.04 -9.11 -2.22
CA ALA A 96 0.39 -9.07 -2.52
C ALA A 96 1.20 -8.66 -1.28
N LEU A 97 2.42 -9.15 -1.14
CA LEU A 97 3.34 -8.69 -0.10
C LEU A 97 4.06 -7.43 -0.58
N THR A 98 3.63 -6.29 -0.08
CA THR A 98 4.13 -4.99 -0.54
C THR A 98 4.49 -4.10 0.64
N TYR A 99 5.65 -3.44 0.62
CA TYR A 99 6.06 -2.50 1.68
C TYR A 99 7.12 -1.50 1.22
N GLY A 100 7.20 -0.40 1.95
CA GLY A 100 8.17 0.66 1.72
C GLY A 100 9.56 0.32 2.23
N VAL A 101 10.60 0.76 1.50
CA VAL A 101 12.01 0.65 1.88
C VAL A 101 12.72 1.99 1.71
N GLY A 102 13.83 2.18 2.40
CA GLY A 102 14.64 3.37 2.25
C GLY A 102 15.26 3.48 0.84
N SER A 103 15.51 4.70 0.38
CA SER A 103 16.06 4.96 -0.96
C SER A 103 17.41 4.28 -1.19
N THR A 104 18.27 4.19 -0.16
CA THR A 104 19.56 3.48 -0.24
C THR A 104 19.35 1.96 -0.37
N GLU A 105 18.41 1.40 0.38
CA GLU A 105 18.06 0.00 0.31
C GLU A 105 17.50 -0.34 -1.08
N TYR A 106 16.60 0.51 -1.60
CA TYR A 106 16.07 0.36 -2.95
C TYR A 106 17.17 0.45 -4.02
N ALA A 107 18.12 1.40 -3.89
CA ALA A 107 19.24 1.50 -4.82
C ALA A 107 20.12 0.23 -4.80
N ASN A 108 20.33 -0.38 -3.63
CA ASN A 108 21.04 -1.66 -3.52
C ASN A 108 20.25 -2.80 -4.16
N LEU A 109 18.93 -2.84 -3.97
CA LEU A 109 18.06 -3.80 -4.63
C LEU A 109 18.15 -3.69 -6.16
N VAL A 110 18.08 -2.48 -6.70
CA VAL A 110 18.20 -2.23 -8.14
C VAL A 110 19.57 -2.68 -8.67
N HIS A 111 20.64 -2.41 -7.92
CA HIS A 111 22.00 -2.79 -8.31
C HIS A 111 22.24 -4.31 -8.22
N ASN A 112 21.89 -4.90 -7.11
CA ASN A 112 22.19 -6.31 -6.82
C ASN A 112 21.16 -7.29 -7.38
N GLN A 113 19.95 -6.81 -7.73
CA GLN A 113 18.79 -7.62 -8.17
C GLN A 113 18.26 -8.59 -7.11
N PHE A 114 18.65 -8.42 -5.86
CA PHE A 114 18.11 -9.13 -4.70
C PHE A 114 18.20 -8.27 -3.44
N ALA A 115 17.37 -8.59 -2.46
CA ALA A 115 17.42 -8.01 -1.12
C ALA A 115 17.30 -9.11 -0.07
N PHE A 116 17.91 -8.88 1.10
CA PHE A 116 17.68 -9.71 2.27
C PHE A 116 16.47 -9.16 3.02
N VAL A 117 15.47 -9.99 3.25
CA VAL A 117 14.26 -9.62 3.93
C VAL A 117 14.10 -10.45 5.19
N LYS A 118 13.94 -9.78 6.34
CA LYS A 118 13.46 -10.44 7.54
C LYS A 118 11.97 -10.72 7.35
N VAL A 119 11.57 -11.99 7.40
CA VAL A 119 10.16 -12.37 7.38
C VAL A 119 9.48 -11.75 8.61
N PRO A 120 8.47 -10.90 8.45
CA PRO A 120 7.77 -10.30 9.58
C PRO A 120 6.95 -11.34 10.32
N GLU A 121 6.79 -11.15 11.62
CA GLU A 121 5.72 -11.80 12.37
C GLU A 121 4.37 -11.26 11.89
N SER A 122 3.29 -12.04 12.06
CA SER A 122 1.95 -11.60 11.69
C SER A 122 1.07 -11.34 12.91
N ILE A 123 0.15 -10.38 12.74
CA ILE A 123 -1.01 -10.12 13.59
C ILE A 123 -2.27 -10.21 12.73
N ARG A 124 -3.27 -10.94 13.20
CA ARG A 124 -4.49 -11.21 12.44
C ARG A 124 -5.66 -10.39 12.98
N PHE A 125 -6.41 -9.76 12.06
CA PHE A 125 -7.69 -9.09 12.33
C PHE A 125 -8.81 -9.82 11.59
N GLU A 126 -9.66 -10.51 12.35
CA GLU A 126 -10.85 -11.19 11.86
C GLU A 126 -12.02 -10.21 11.87
N LEU A 127 -12.45 -9.79 10.69
CA LEU A 127 -13.57 -8.86 10.51
C LEU A 127 -14.88 -9.62 10.46
N THR A 128 -15.89 -9.15 11.18
CA THR A 128 -17.24 -9.72 11.19
C THR A 128 -18.29 -8.62 11.03
N GLY A 129 -19.45 -8.99 10.47
CA GLY A 129 -20.54 -8.02 10.24
C GLY A 129 -20.24 -7.01 9.13
N GLU A 130 -20.90 -5.87 9.19
CA GLU A 130 -20.83 -4.81 8.19
C GLU A 130 -20.70 -3.44 8.87
N LEU A 131 -20.10 -2.47 8.18
CA LEU A 131 -20.01 -1.09 8.68
C LEU A 131 -21.41 -0.43 8.68
N ASP A 132 -21.73 0.26 9.77
CA ASP A 132 -22.92 1.10 9.81
C ASP A 132 -22.80 2.28 8.82
N PRO A 133 -23.92 2.80 8.27
CA PRO A 133 -23.90 3.98 7.43
C PRO A 133 -23.17 5.17 8.10
N GLY A 134 -22.25 5.78 7.37
CA GLY A 134 -21.42 6.88 7.86
C GLY A 134 -20.08 6.46 8.46
N CYS A 135 -19.83 5.16 8.63
CA CYS A 135 -18.51 4.61 8.96
C CYS A 135 -17.77 4.17 7.69
N THR A 136 -16.45 4.18 7.74
CA THR A 136 -15.56 3.81 6.64
C THR A 136 -14.43 2.92 7.14
N ALA A 137 -13.69 2.30 6.23
CA ALA A 137 -12.49 1.54 6.58
C ALA A 137 -11.42 2.38 7.31
N LYS A 138 -11.43 3.71 7.15
CA LYS A 138 -10.56 4.60 7.93
C LYS A 138 -10.93 4.57 9.42
N ASP A 139 -12.22 4.49 9.77
CA ASP A 139 -12.65 4.39 11.16
C ASP A 139 -12.20 3.06 11.78
N VAL A 140 -12.21 1.97 10.98
CA VAL A 140 -11.65 0.67 11.39
C VAL A 140 -10.16 0.82 11.71
N MET A 141 -9.41 1.49 10.84
CA MET A 141 -7.98 1.67 11.06
C MET A 141 -7.66 2.61 12.24
N LEU A 142 -8.44 3.65 12.46
CA LEU A 142 -8.32 4.49 13.65
C LEU A 142 -8.61 3.68 14.93
N HIS A 143 -9.61 2.81 14.91
CA HIS A 143 -9.88 1.88 16.01
C HIS A 143 -8.69 0.94 16.26
N ILE A 144 -8.07 0.40 15.22
CA ILE A 144 -6.88 -0.46 15.34
C ILE A 144 -5.67 0.33 15.85
N LEU A 145 -5.45 1.54 15.35
CA LEU A 145 -4.39 2.43 15.83
C LEU A 145 -4.49 2.64 17.34
N TRP A 146 -5.68 2.99 17.82
CA TRP A 146 -5.91 3.26 19.23
C TRP A 146 -5.75 2.04 20.12
N ASN A 147 -6.27 0.89 19.71
CA ASN A 147 -6.35 -0.29 20.57
C ASN A 147 -5.10 -1.18 20.51
N TYR A 148 -4.37 -1.18 19.39
CA TYR A 148 -3.26 -2.11 19.14
C TYR A 148 -1.94 -1.39 18.82
N ALA A 149 -1.94 -0.48 17.85
CA ALA A 149 -0.69 0.15 17.40
C ALA A 149 -0.07 1.04 18.48
N LYS A 150 -0.88 1.75 19.25
CA LYS A 150 -0.44 2.54 20.41
C LYS A 150 0.38 1.73 21.42
N ASN A 151 0.10 0.43 21.55
CA ASN A 151 0.80 -0.49 22.42
C ASN A 151 1.96 -1.21 21.73
N SER A 152 2.25 -0.85 20.47
CA SER A 152 3.27 -1.50 19.63
C SER A 152 2.95 -2.95 19.24
N ASP A 153 1.69 -3.38 19.32
CA ASP A 153 1.28 -4.74 18.96
C ASP A 153 1.41 -5.02 17.47
N THR A 154 1.41 -3.97 16.65
CA THR A 154 1.54 -4.03 15.18
C THR A 154 2.96 -3.76 14.68
N LEU A 155 3.87 -3.33 15.56
CA LEU A 155 5.21 -2.85 15.18
C LEU A 155 6.00 -3.90 14.38
N ASP A 156 6.44 -3.52 13.17
CA ASP A 156 7.23 -4.34 12.21
C ASP A 156 6.56 -5.68 11.83
N ARG A 157 5.24 -5.81 12.05
CA ARG A 157 4.45 -7.00 11.71
C ARG A 157 3.72 -6.87 10.38
N SER A 158 3.34 -8.00 9.81
CA SER A 158 2.31 -8.09 8.78
C SER A 158 0.94 -8.04 9.45
N MET A 159 0.11 -7.06 9.10
CA MET A 159 -1.30 -7.00 9.51
C MET A 159 -2.13 -7.77 8.49
N GLU A 160 -2.75 -8.86 8.89
CA GLU A 160 -3.54 -9.71 8.01
C GLU A 160 -5.03 -9.51 8.30
N PHE A 161 -5.79 -9.14 7.27
CA PHE A 161 -7.22 -8.89 7.33
C PHE A 161 -7.99 -10.00 6.65
N GLY A 162 -8.90 -10.63 7.37
CA GLY A 162 -9.77 -11.69 6.87
C GLY A 162 -11.10 -11.74 7.63
N GLY A 163 -11.77 -12.88 7.56
CA GLY A 163 -13.08 -13.07 8.17
C GLY A 163 -14.24 -12.68 7.24
N GLU A 164 -15.47 -13.07 7.64
CA GLU A 164 -16.67 -12.89 6.80
C GLU A 164 -16.98 -11.43 6.49
N GLY A 165 -16.67 -10.51 7.44
CA GLY A 165 -16.91 -9.09 7.28
C GLY A 165 -16.04 -8.44 6.20
N LEU A 166 -14.91 -9.07 5.82
CA LEU A 166 -14.06 -8.54 4.74
C LEU A 166 -14.81 -8.46 3.41
N SER A 167 -15.73 -9.40 3.17
CA SER A 167 -16.54 -9.42 1.94
C SER A 167 -17.54 -8.25 1.82
N SER A 168 -17.85 -7.58 2.93
CA SER A 168 -18.70 -6.38 2.95
C SER A 168 -17.95 -5.12 2.53
N LEU A 169 -16.61 -5.15 2.56
CA LEU A 169 -15.75 -4.03 2.21
C LEU A 169 -15.39 -4.05 0.73
N SER A 170 -15.56 -2.89 0.08
CA SER A 170 -15.09 -2.66 -1.28
C SER A 170 -13.56 -2.77 -1.38
N MET A 171 -13.04 -2.95 -2.59
CA MET A 171 -11.58 -2.98 -2.81
C MET A 171 -10.88 -1.67 -2.47
N ASP A 172 -11.58 -0.54 -2.50
CA ASP A 172 -11.04 0.76 -2.08
C ASP A 172 -10.97 0.85 -0.54
N GLU A 173 -11.94 0.28 0.16
CA GLU A 173 -11.90 0.15 1.61
C GLU A 173 -10.81 -0.80 2.08
N ARG A 174 -10.62 -1.94 1.41
CA ARG A 174 -9.50 -2.85 1.68
C ARG A 174 -8.15 -2.17 1.40
N ALA A 175 -8.09 -1.34 0.35
CA ALA A 175 -6.92 -0.52 0.07
C ALA A 175 -6.63 0.46 1.22
N THR A 176 -7.66 1.04 1.82
CA THR A 176 -7.53 1.91 3.00
C THR A 176 -6.98 1.14 4.20
N LEU A 177 -7.48 -0.08 4.47
CA LEU A 177 -6.94 -0.93 5.53
C LEU A 177 -5.43 -1.18 5.35
N CYS A 178 -5.03 -1.62 4.16
CA CYS A 178 -3.64 -1.92 3.88
C CYS A 178 -2.76 -0.67 3.83
N ASN A 179 -3.25 0.45 3.29
CA ASN A 179 -2.55 1.71 3.20
C ASN A 179 -2.17 2.24 4.59
N MET A 180 -3.12 2.23 5.53
CA MET A 180 -2.91 2.73 6.89
C MET A 180 -2.14 1.76 7.81
N ALA A 181 -1.65 0.63 7.31
CA ALA A 181 -0.70 -0.20 8.06
C ALA A 181 0.59 0.56 8.40
N THR A 182 0.98 1.52 7.55
CA THR A 182 2.11 2.43 7.81
C THR A 182 1.91 3.26 9.07
N GLU A 183 0.72 3.85 9.29
CA GLU A 183 0.41 4.62 10.49
C GLU A 183 0.43 3.73 11.74
N CYS A 184 0.10 2.44 11.57
CA CYS A 184 0.22 1.44 12.64
C CYS A 184 1.67 0.99 12.90
N SER A 185 2.67 1.60 12.29
CA SER A 185 4.07 1.17 12.34
C SER A 185 4.28 -0.30 11.93
N ALA A 186 3.33 -0.87 11.22
CA ALA A 186 3.41 -2.21 10.67
C ALA A 186 4.29 -2.23 9.41
N LYS A 187 4.81 -3.39 9.06
CA LYS A 187 5.60 -3.56 7.84
C LYS A 187 4.71 -3.53 6.60
N THR A 188 3.56 -4.18 6.69
CA THR A 188 2.58 -4.28 5.59
C THR A 188 1.19 -4.58 6.14
N GLY A 189 0.16 -4.38 5.29
CA GLY A 189 -1.19 -4.89 5.49
C GLY A 189 -1.54 -5.79 4.31
N ILE A 190 -2.23 -6.90 4.55
CA ILE A 190 -2.64 -7.86 3.51
C ILE A 190 -4.08 -8.26 3.76
N CYS A 191 -4.91 -8.17 2.71
CA CYS A 191 -6.27 -8.73 2.72
C CYS A 191 -6.30 -10.12 2.10
N GLU A 192 -7.11 -11.01 2.66
CA GLU A 192 -7.46 -12.25 1.98
C GLU A 192 -8.20 -11.97 0.68
N PRO A 193 -7.89 -12.72 -0.40
CA PRO A 193 -8.55 -12.54 -1.69
C PRO A 193 -9.90 -13.25 -1.69
N ASP A 194 -10.86 -12.68 -2.41
CA ASP A 194 -12.20 -13.24 -2.62
C ASP A 194 -12.75 -12.86 -4.00
N ASP A 195 -14.03 -13.07 -4.22
CA ASP A 195 -14.70 -12.73 -5.48
C ASP A 195 -14.63 -11.24 -5.81
N ALA A 196 -14.62 -10.35 -4.80
CA ALA A 196 -14.47 -8.92 -5.02
C ALA A 196 -13.06 -8.59 -5.55
N THR A 197 -12.02 -9.28 -5.05
CA THR A 197 -10.64 -9.16 -5.54
C THR A 197 -10.53 -9.58 -6.99
N VAL A 198 -11.08 -10.76 -7.33
CA VAL A 198 -11.08 -11.27 -8.71
C VAL A 198 -11.79 -10.30 -9.66
N LYS A 199 -13.01 -9.92 -9.31
CA LYS A 199 -13.81 -8.99 -10.11
C LYS A 199 -13.05 -7.67 -10.36
N TRP A 200 -12.46 -7.11 -9.32
CA TRP A 200 -11.73 -5.84 -9.40
C TRP A 200 -10.52 -5.92 -10.35
N ILE A 201 -9.76 -7.03 -10.31
CA ILE A 201 -8.62 -7.28 -11.20
C ILE A 201 -9.10 -7.46 -12.64
N MET A 202 -10.11 -8.33 -12.85
CA MET A 202 -10.64 -8.63 -14.19
C MET A 202 -11.23 -7.40 -14.90
N GLU A 203 -11.82 -6.47 -14.15
CA GLU A 203 -12.36 -5.22 -14.72
C GLU A 203 -11.28 -4.24 -15.21
N ARG A 204 -10.04 -4.37 -14.74
CA ARG A 204 -8.94 -3.42 -14.98
C ARG A 204 -7.86 -3.96 -15.88
N ARG A 205 -7.80 -5.26 -16.06
CA ARG A 205 -6.72 -5.90 -16.82
C ARG A 205 -7.27 -6.81 -17.90
N GLU A 206 -6.85 -6.52 -19.12
CA GLU A 206 -7.21 -7.34 -20.29
C GLU A 206 -6.34 -8.60 -20.38
N GLY A 207 -6.91 -9.64 -20.94
CA GLY A 207 -6.19 -10.88 -21.29
C GLY A 207 -5.93 -11.85 -20.14
N LEU A 208 -6.40 -11.54 -18.92
CA LEU A 208 -6.35 -12.47 -17.79
C LEU A 208 -7.51 -13.49 -17.88
N LEU A 209 -7.26 -14.69 -17.41
CA LEU A 209 -8.29 -15.70 -17.19
C LEU A 209 -8.67 -15.74 -15.70
N GLU A 210 -9.95 -15.79 -15.39
CA GLU A 210 -10.44 -15.80 -14.00
C GLU A 210 -9.87 -16.98 -13.21
N ASP A 211 -9.79 -18.16 -13.81
CA ASP A 211 -9.23 -19.35 -13.17
C ASP A 211 -7.75 -19.18 -12.81
N ASP A 212 -6.97 -18.46 -13.62
CA ASP A 212 -5.57 -18.18 -13.34
C ASP A 212 -5.45 -17.21 -12.16
N VAL A 213 -6.29 -16.16 -12.12
CA VAL A 213 -6.34 -15.22 -11.01
C VAL A 213 -6.71 -15.94 -9.69
N ARG A 214 -7.72 -16.81 -9.72
CA ARG A 214 -8.14 -17.59 -8.54
C ARG A 214 -7.07 -18.60 -8.08
N SER A 215 -6.35 -19.20 -9.02
CA SER A 215 -5.28 -20.16 -8.70
C SER A 215 -4.07 -19.50 -8.04
N SER A 216 -3.95 -18.18 -8.15
CA SER A 216 -2.87 -17.39 -7.54
C SER A 216 -3.16 -16.96 -6.10
N PHE A 217 -4.32 -17.28 -5.53
CA PHE A 217 -4.70 -16.89 -4.16
C PHE A 217 -3.67 -17.36 -3.15
N VAL A 218 -3.18 -16.43 -2.32
CA VAL A 218 -2.35 -16.73 -1.17
C VAL A 218 -3.21 -16.63 0.09
N LEU A 219 -3.53 -17.76 0.65
CA LEU A 219 -4.33 -17.90 1.87
C LEU A 219 -3.44 -18.32 3.03
N PRO A 220 -3.85 -18.02 4.28
CA PRO A 220 -3.15 -18.52 5.45
C PRO A 220 -3.10 -20.06 5.46
N ASP A 221 -2.00 -20.61 5.93
CA ASP A 221 -1.93 -22.05 6.18
C ASP A 221 -2.94 -22.46 7.26
N PRO A 222 -3.50 -23.69 7.20
CA PRO A 222 -4.51 -24.14 8.18
C PRO A 222 -4.02 -24.12 9.63
N ASP A 223 -2.70 -24.20 9.83
CA ASP A 223 -2.02 -24.19 11.13
C ASP A 223 -1.19 -22.92 11.33
N ALA A 224 -1.51 -21.84 10.63
CA ALA A 224 -0.82 -20.55 10.75
C ALA A 224 -0.80 -20.07 12.21
N HIS A 225 0.38 -19.68 12.67
CA HIS A 225 0.58 -19.13 14.00
C HIS A 225 0.83 -17.62 13.93
N TYR A 226 -0.04 -16.85 14.56
CA TYR A 226 0.04 -15.40 14.61
C TYR A 226 0.70 -14.94 15.90
N HIS A 227 1.95 -14.49 15.84
CA HIS A 227 2.71 -14.05 17.01
C HIS A 227 2.11 -12.80 17.66
N GLY A 228 1.46 -11.93 16.86
CA GLY A 228 0.70 -10.79 17.33
C GLY A 228 -0.72 -11.12 17.82
N GLY A 229 -1.11 -12.41 17.75
CA GLY A 229 -2.46 -12.86 18.10
C GLY A 229 -3.47 -12.74 16.96
N VAL A 230 -4.69 -13.23 17.24
CA VAL A 230 -5.87 -13.12 16.39
C VAL A 230 -6.90 -12.26 17.12
N HIS A 231 -7.32 -11.17 16.51
CA HIS A 231 -8.20 -10.16 17.11
C HIS A 231 -9.49 -10.05 16.32
N GLN A 232 -10.62 -10.11 17.01
CA GLN A 232 -11.94 -9.95 16.41
C GLN A 232 -12.29 -8.46 16.32
N ILE A 233 -12.69 -8.01 15.13
CA ILE A 233 -13.21 -6.67 14.89
C ILE A 233 -14.64 -6.78 14.38
N HIS A 234 -15.60 -6.41 15.21
CA HIS A 234 -17.00 -6.36 14.81
C HIS A 234 -17.30 -5.03 14.11
N LEU A 235 -17.47 -5.06 12.79
CA LEU A 235 -17.65 -3.85 11.98
C LEU A 235 -18.88 -3.03 12.41
N ASN A 236 -19.94 -3.68 12.88
CA ASN A 236 -21.12 -3.00 13.42
C ASN A 236 -20.85 -2.20 14.73
N ASP A 237 -19.76 -2.49 15.43
CA ASP A 237 -19.37 -1.75 16.64
C ASP A 237 -18.49 -0.54 16.33
N ILE A 238 -17.98 -0.43 15.11
CA ILE A 238 -17.18 0.73 14.68
C ILE A 238 -18.08 1.96 14.63
N ARG A 239 -17.55 3.08 15.09
CA ARG A 239 -18.21 4.39 15.07
C ARG A 239 -17.34 5.39 14.32
N PRO A 240 -17.93 6.45 13.76
CA PRO A 240 -17.14 7.52 13.15
C PRO A 240 -16.13 8.09 14.14
N LEU A 241 -14.85 8.12 13.75
CA LEU A 241 -13.73 8.53 14.59
C LEU A 241 -13.00 9.71 13.97
N VAL A 242 -12.39 10.51 14.84
CA VAL A 242 -11.52 11.64 14.42
C VAL A 242 -10.19 11.50 15.17
N ALA A 243 -9.10 11.51 14.41
CA ALA A 243 -7.75 11.52 14.99
C ALA A 243 -7.43 12.89 15.61
N HIS A 244 -6.68 12.88 16.72
CA HIS A 244 -6.20 14.11 17.35
C HIS A 244 -5.20 14.83 16.43
N PRO A 245 -5.31 16.17 16.27
CA PRO A 245 -4.34 16.94 15.51
C PRO A 245 -2.89 16.68 15.99
N GLY A 246 -2.04 16.21 15.09
CA GLY A 246 -0.62 15.94 15.34
C GLY A 246 -0.31 14.61 16.03
N ASN A 247 -1.33 13.83 16.40
CA ASN A 247 -1.13 12.49 16.95
C ASN A 247 -2.26 11.54 16.48
N PRO A 248 -2.04 10.76 15.44
CA PRO A 248 -3.06 9.84 14.92
C PRO A 248 -3.38 8.67 15.85
N ASP A 249 -2.52 8.40 16.85
CA ASP A 249 -2.72 7.35 17.85
C ASP A 249 -3.68 7.78 18.97
N GLU A 250 -4.12 9.02 18.98
CA GLU A 250 -5.07 9.55 19.93
C GLU A 250 -6.40 9.90 19.24
N GLU A 251 -7.46 9.24 19.69
CA GLU A 251 -8.83 9.58 19.27
C GLU A 251 -9.31 10.85 19.97
N ILE A 252 -9.92 11.78 19.22
CA ILE A 252 -10.83 12.76 19.79
C ILE A 252 -12.24 12.20 19.66
N GLY A 253 -12.71 11.49 20.67
CA GLY A 253 -14.12 11.19 20.86
C GLY A 253 -14.89 10.71 19.63
N ARG A 254 -16.13 10.33 19.84
CA ARG A 254 -17.04 10.02 18.73
C ARG A 254 -17.39 11.30 18.00
N ALA A 255 -17.21 11.33 16.67
CA ALA A 255 -17.84 12.36 15.87
C ALA A 255 -19.35 12.30 16.15
N HIS A 256 -19.91 13.36 16.71
CA HIS A 256 -21.35 13.47 16.83
C HIS A 256 -21.89 13.77 15.42
N VAL A 257 -22.51 12.77 14.81
CA VAL A 257 -23.33 12.94 13.60
C VAL A 257 -24.72 13.41 14.02
#